data_8db2bce0a30ddefbdea45497645891eb
#
_entry.id   8db2bce0a30ddefbdea45497645891eb
#
_cell.length_a   1.000
_cell.length_b   1.000
_cell.length_c   1.000
_cell.angle_alpha   90.00
_cell.angle_beta   90.00
_cell.angle_gamma   90.00
#
_symmetry.space_group_name_H-M   'P 1'
#
loop_
_entity.id
_entity.type
_entity.pdbx_description
1 polymer ?
#
loop_
_entity_poly.entity_id
_entity_poly.type
_entity_poly.pdbx_seq_one_letter_code
_entity_poly.pdbx_strand_id
1 'polypeptide(L)'
;MPLTGVEGRLEGKVAIVTGGAHGIGEATVRLFTTHGAKVIIADIRDAAGQKLAESLPQWAIYIHCDVSKEEDVKAAVDFAMKKHGRLDIMFNNAGRADSNKNGVAEYEMDQFEITMNVNAKGVMHGIKHAARVMIPTKKGCIISTASVSGIMGGVTPYAYTASKHAVIGLTKNGAAELGKYGIRVNCVSPSLVATEILMDYLGSKDKGVVEAWGSSVGNLSGVMLKPEDIAEAVLYLAGDESRYVSGHNLVVDGGSTVVNHGWGLYKK
;
A
#
# COMPACT_ATOMS: atom_id res chain seq x y z
N MET A 1 -14.03 17.94 -1.04
CA MET A 1 -13.20 19.11 -1.38
C MET A 1 -11.76 18.74 -1.05
N PRO A 2 -10.79 18.82 -1.98
CA PRO A 2 -9.40 18.74 -1.60
C PRO A 2 -9.10 19.88 -0.62
N LEU A 3 -8.31 19.59 0.40
CA LEU A 3 -7.82 20.61 1.33
C LEU A 3 -6.97 21.60 0.51
N THR A 4 -7.57 22.71 0.12
CA THR A 4 -6.91 23.78 -0.62
C THR A 4 -5.85 24.41 0.27
N GLY A 5 -4.57 24.25 -0.08
CA GLY A 5 -3.51 25.02 0.55
C GLY A 5 -2.12 24.38 0.60
N VAL A 6 -1.91 23.15 0.17
CA VAL A 6 -0.58 22.52 0.21
C VAL A 6 -0.32 21.75 -1.11
N GLU A 7 -0.47 22.44 -2.23
CA GLU A 7 0.05 21.96 -3.51
C GLU A 7 1.58 21.90 -3.43
N GLY A 8 2.18 20.87 -4.03
CA GLY A 8 3.65 20.78 -4.10
C GLY A 8 4.35 20.07 -2.94
N ARG A 9 3.63 19.33 -2.06
CA ARG A 9 4.26 18.58 -0.95
C ARG A 9 5.31 17.57 -1.40
N LEU A 10 5.22 17.08 -2.63
CA LEU A 10 6.16 16.13 -3.24
C LEU A 10 6.87 16.71 -4.46
N GLU A 11 6.94 18.05 -4.56
CA GLU A 11 7.57 18.73 -5.69
C GLU A 11 8.99 18.24 -5.95
N GLY A 12 9.24 17.81 -7.20
CA GLY A 12 10.53 17.28 -7.64
C GLY A 12 10.92 15.91 -7.08
N LYS A 13 10.06 15.25 -6.29
CA LYS A 13 10.30 13.87 -5.82
C LYS A 13 9.94 12.86 -6.92
N VAL A 14 10.62 11.72 -6.88
CA VAL A 14 10.38 10.57 -7.76
C VAL A 14 9.85 9.42 -6.90
N ALA A 15 8.70 8.88 -7.28
CA ALA A 15 8.04 7.79 -6.58
C ALA A 15 7.84 6.57 -7.48
N ILE A 16 7.95 5.37 -6.90
CA ILE A 16 7.44 4.14 -7.49
C ILE A 16 6.23 3.70 -6.68
N VAL A 17 5.13 3.36 -7.36
CA VAL A 17 3.92 2.80 -6.76
C VAL A 17 3.68 1.43 -7.37
N THR A 18 3.85 0.35 -6.58
CA THR A 18 3.53 -1.00 -7.02
C THR A 18 2.03 -1.28 -6.85
N GLY A 19 1.44 -2.05 -7.78
CA GLY A 19 -0.02 -2.18 -7.85
C GLY A 19 -0.68 -0.82 -8.13
N GLY A 20 0.00 0.02 -8.92
CA GLY A 20 -0.37 1.42 -9.13
C GLY A 20 -1.49 1.66 -10.15
N ALA A 21 -1.94 0.62 -10.85
CA ALA A 21 -2.90 0.78 -11.95
C ALA A 21 -4.37 0.86 -11.51
N HIS A 22 -4.68 0.59 -10.23
CA HIS A 22 -6.07 0.58 -9.73
C HIS A 22 -6.15 0.74 -8.21
N GLY A 23 -7.35 1.00 -7.69
CA GLY A 23 -7.65 1.06 -6.26
C GLY A 23 -6.79 2.07 -5.49
N ILE A 24 -6.23 1.65 -4.35
CA ILE A 24 -5.38 2.50 -3.51
C ILE A 24 -4.14 2.99 -4.28
N GLY A 25 -3.55 2.11 -5.12
CA GLY A 25 -2.39 2.47 -5.93
C GLY A 25 -2.71 3.59 -6.91
N GLU A 26 -3.77 3.47 -7.69
CA GLU A 26 -4.20 4.52 -8.64
C GLU A 26 -4.53 5.83 -7.92
N ALA A 27 -5.29 5.77 -6.82
CA ALA A 27 -5.59 6.96 -6.02
C ALA A 27 -4.31 7.66 -5.54
N THR A 28 -3.30 6.87 -5.10
CA THR A 28 -2.00 7.39 -4.67
C THR A 28 -1.22 8.00 -5.86
N VAL A 29 -1.20 7.33 -7.02
CA VAL A 29 -0.55 7.87 -8.23
C VAL A 29 -1.13 9.24 -8.59
N ARG A 30 -2.44 9.36 -8.66
CA ARG A 30 -3.13 10.62 -8.97
C ARG A 30 -2.83 11.70 -7.94
N LEU A 31 -2.90 11.37 -6.65
CA LEU A 31 -2.61 12.31 -5.58
C LEU A 31 -1.15 12.76 -5.58
N PHE A 32 -0.20 11.83 -5.75
CA PHE A 32 1.23 12.16 -5.79
C PHE A 32 1.58 13.08 -6.96
N THR A 33 0.98 12.84 -8.14
CA THR A 33 1.19 13.70 -9.31
C THR A 33 0.59 15.11 -9.12
N THR A 34 -0.57 15.22 -8.45
CA THR A 34 -1.16 16.53 -8.08
C THR A 34 -0.24 17.30 -7.12
N HIS A 35 0.54 16.59 -6.30
CA HIS A 35 1.51 17.19 -5.39
C HIS A 35 2.92 17.34 -5.97
N GLY A 36 3.09 17.23 -7.31
CA GLY A 36 4.34 17.54 -8.01
C GLY A 36 5.36 16.39 -8.09
N ALA A 37 4.98 15.16 -7.73
CA ALA A 37 5.87 14.01 -7.89
C ALA A 37 5.86 13.46 -9.32
N LYS A 38 7.03 12.97 -9.79
CA LYS A 38 7.11 12.06 -10.93
C LYS A 38 6.89 10.64 -10.44
N VAL A 39 5.93 9.93 -11.04
CA VAL A 39 5.50 8.61 -10.56
C VAL A 39 5.73 7.53 -11.59
N ILE A 40 6.35 6.42 -11.17
CA ILE A 40 6.44 5.19 -11.94
C ILE A 40 5.34 4.27 -11.45
N ILE A 41 4.39 3.97 -12.32
CA ILE A 41 3.30 3.03 -12.12
C ILE A 41 3.84 1.64 -12.41
N ALA A 42 4.06 0.82 -11.39
CA ALA A 42 4.56 -0.55 -11.51
C ALA A 42 3.40 -1.53 -11.25
N ASP A 43 2.93 -2.22 -12.28
CA ASP A 43 1.77 -3.11 -12.18
C ASP A 43 1.87 -4.25 -13.20
N ILE A 44 1.15 -5.36 -12.95
CA ILE A 44 1.00 -6.47 -13.90
C ILE A 44 -0.10 -6.21 -14.93
N ARG A 45 -0.95 -5.22 -14.72
CA ARG A 45 -2.10 -4.87 -15.59
C ARG A 45 -1.71 -3.85 -16.64
N ASP A 46 -1.08 -4.30 -17.71
CA ASP A 46 -0.49 -3.46 -18.76
C ASP A 46 -1.47 -2.41 -19.30
N ALA A 47 -2.66 -2.84 -19.72
CA ALA A 47 -3.63 -1.94 -20.33
C ALA A 47 -4.12 -0.85 -19.37
N ALA A 48 -4.38 -1.19 -18.08
CA ALA A 48 -4.82 -0.23 -17.08
C ALA A 48 -3.71 0.73 -16.70
N GLY A 49 -2.48 0.23 -16.50
CA GLY A 49 -1.32 1.05 -16.15
C GLY A 49 -0.93 2.02 -17.26
N GLN A 50 -0.95 1.57 -18.52
CA GLN A 50 -0.71 2.44 -19.70
C GLN A 50 -1.76 3.53 -19.82
N LYS A 51 -3.04 3.18 -19.71
CA LYS A 51 -4.15 4.15 -19.74
C LYS A 51 -4.03 5.21 -18.64
N LEU A 52 -3.65 4.80 -17.42
CA LEU A 52 -3.44 5.74 -16.33
C LEU A 52 -2.26 6.67 -16.63
N ALA A 53 -1.13 6.15 -17.11
CA ALA A 53 0.03 6.95 -17.49
C ALA A 53 -0.30 7.95 -18.63
N GLU A 54 -1.06 7.53 -19.63
CA GLU A 54 -1.55 8.40 -20.73
C GLU A 54 -2.44 9.54 -20.22
N SER A 55 -3.20 9.32 -19.14
CA SER A 55 -4.01 10.38 -18.50
C SER A 55 -3.18 11.39 -17.70
N LEU A 56 -1.88 11.10 -17.45
CA LEU A 56 -0.96 11.88 -16.64
C LEU A 56 0.41 12.06 -17.37
N PRO A 57 0.44 12.51 -18.64
CA PRO A 57 1.58 12.30 -19.55
C PRO A 57 2.88 12.97 -19.12
N GLN A 58 2.79 14.02 -18.30
CA GLN A 58 3.99 14.73 -17.79
C GLN A 58 4.45 14.20 -16.43
N TRP A 59 3.64 13.40 -15.75
CA TRP A 59 3.83 13.08 -14.35
C TRP A 59 4.00 11.59 -14.07
N ALA A 60 3.43 10.72 -14.90
CA ALA A 60 3.46 9.29 -14.67
C ALA A 60 3.97 8.50 -15.88
N ILE A 61 4.69 7.41 -15.61
CA ILE A 61 5.17 6.45 -16.62
C ILE A 61 4.83 5.05 -16.11
N TYR A 62 4.31 4.21 -16.99
CA TYR A 62 4.01 2.83 -16.68
C TYR A 62 5.21 1.92 -16.97
N ILE A 63 5.38 0.90 -16.11
CA ILE A 63 6.27 -0.25 -16.34
C ILE A 63 5.56 -1.54 -15.87
N HIS A 64 5.67 -2.59 -16.67
CA HIS A 64 5.23 -3.92 -16.22
C HIS A 64 6.06 -4.39 -15.05
N CYS A 65 5.42 -4.87 -13.97
CA CYS A 65 6.12 -5.34 -12.78
C CYS A 65 5.27 -6.36 -12.01
N ASP A 66 5.71 -7.60 -12.01
CA ASP A 66 5.24 -8.65 -11.11
C ASP A 66 6.12 -8.62 -9.84
N VAL A 67 5.59 -8.12 -8.73
CA VAL A 67 6.36 -7.96 -7.48
C VAL A 67 6.82 -9.29 -6.87
N SER A 68 6.22 -10.43 -7.27
CA SER A 68 6.68 -11.77 -6.86
C SER A 68 8.02 -12.13 -7.49
N LYS A 69 8.39 -11.47 -8.60
CA LYS A 69 9.66 -11.59 -9.31
C LYS A 69 10.60 -10.47 -8.91
N GLU A 70 11.71 -10.83 -8.28
CA GLU A 70 12.68 -9.84 -7.79
C GLU A 70 13.24 -8.97 -8.91
N GLU A 71 13.50 -9.57 -10.10
CA GLU A 71 14.08 -8.86 -11.23
C GLU A 71 13.16 -7.78 -11.79
N ASP A 72 11.84 -7.96 -11.74
CA ASP A 72 10.89 -6.95 -12.20
C ASP A 72 10.94 -5.72 -11.28
N VAL A 73 10.97 -5.94 -9.95
CA VAL A 73 11.08 -4.84 -8.97
C VAL A 73 12.43 -4.14 -9.10
N LYS A 74 13.51 -4.90 -9.30
CA LYS A 74 14.83 -4.34 -9.59
C LYS A 74 14.80 -3.48 -10.85
N ALA A 75 14.21 -3.97 -11.93
CA ALA A 75 14.09 -3.25 -13.19
C ALA A 75 13.29 -1.95 -13.05
N ALA A 76 12.20 -1.95 -12.25
CA ALA A 76 11.44 -0.73 -11.97
C ALA A 76 12.27 0.33 -11.24
N VAL A 77 13.09 -0.08 -10.25
CA VAL A 77 14.00 0.83 -9.55
C VAL A 77 15.11 1.33 -10.47
N ASP A 78 15.72 0.45 -11.26
CA ASP A 78 16.76 0.83 -12.22
C ASP A 78 16.21 1.80 -13.29
N PHE A 79 14.97 1.59 -13.73
CA PHE A 79 14.28 2.50 -14.63
C PHE A 79 14.09 3.90 -14.01
N ALA A 80 13.69 4.00 -12.73
CA ALA A 80 13.59 5.25 -12.01
C ALA A 80 14.93 6.00 -12.00
N MET A 81 16.00 5.29 -11.66
CA MET A 81 17.35 5.84 -11.62
C MET A 81 17.83 6.30 -13.01
N LYS A 82 17.59 5.49 -14.05
CA LYS A 82 17.95 5.85 -15.44
C LYS A 82 17.18 7.05 -15.95
N LYS A 83 15.88 7.15 -15.65
CA LYS A 83 14.98 8.18 -16.19
C LYS A 83 15.09 9.50 -15.44
N HIS A 84 15.24 9.46 -14.11
CA HIS A 84 15.15 10.63 -13.25
C HIS A 84 16.40 10.86 -12.37
N GLY A 85 17.37 9.94 -12.36
CA GLY A 85 18.58 10.04 -11.55
C GLY A 85 18.36 9.83 -10.05
N ARG A 86 17.14 9.55 -9.60
CA ARG A 86 16.80 9.43 -8.18
C ARG A 86 15.56 8.57 -7.94
N LEU A 87 15.42 8.08 -6.72
CA LEU A 87 14.20 7.51 -6.17
C LEU A 87 14.05 8.04 -4.73
N ASP A 88 12.95 8.77 -4.47
CA ASP A 88 12.68 9.37 -3.15
C ASP A 88 11.66 8.58 -2.36
N ILE A 89 10.69 7.96 -3.05
CA ILE A 89 9.57 7.27 -2.42
C ILE A 89 9.37 5.91 -3.09
N MET A 90 9.35 4.85 -2.27
CA MET A 90 8.92 3.51 -2.68
C MET A 90 7.62 3.19 -1.95
N PHE A 91 6.51 3.07 -2.69
CA PHE A 91 5.24 2.62 -2.13
C PHE A 91 4.96 1.17 -2.57
N ASN A 92 5.21 0.23 -1.67
CA ASN A 92 4.93 -1.19 -1.82
C ASN A 92 3.45 -1.43 -1.55
N ASN A 93 2.61 -1.29 -2.56
CA ASN A 93 1.17 -1.40 -2.43
C ASN A 93 0.58 -2.63 -3.13
N ALA A 94 1.28 -3.22 -4.10
CA ALA A 94 0.82 -4.43 -4.76
C ALA A 94 0.49 -5.54 -3.74
N GLY A 95 -0.65 -6.18 -3.95
CA GLY A 95 -1.12 -7.23 -3.07
C GLY A 95 -2.25 -8.03 -3.71
N ARG A 96 -2.55 -9.17 -3.12
CA ARG A 96 -3.70 -10.00 -3.49
C ARG A 96 -4.43 -10.51 -2.26
N ALA A 97 -5.71 -10.79 -2.40
CA ALA A 97 -6.46 -11.54 -1.40
C ALA A 97 -6.09 -13.03 -1.50
N ASP A 98 -6.23 -13.73 -0.39
CA ASP A 98 -6.22 -15.17 -0.35
C ASP A 98 -7.61 -15.68 -0.76
N SER A 99 -7.69 -16.54 -1.75
CA SER A 99 -8.94 -17.09 -2.26
C SER A 99 -9.47 -18.29 -1.47
N ASN A 100 -8.65 -18.84 -0.55
CA ASN A 100 -9.06 -20.01 0.22
C ASN A 100 -10.09 -19.62 1.29
N LYS A 101 -11.27 -20.23 1.23
CA LYS A 101 -12.37 -20.05 2.18
C LYS A 101 -12.57 -21.26 3.09
N ASN A 102 -11.75 -22.31 2.93
CA ASN A 102 -11.81 -23.54 3.72
C ASN A 102 -11.23 -23.33 5.12
N GLY A 103 -11.57 -24.23 6.03
CA GLY A 103 -10.94 -24.29 7.34
C GLY A 103 -9.45 -24.66 7.29
N VAL A 104 -8.78 -24.59 8.41
CA VAL A 104 -7.33 -24.84 8.47
C VAL A 104 -6.96 -26.26 8.04
N ALA A 105 -7.84 -27.24 8.28
CA ALA A 105 -7.58 -28.64 7.95
C ALA A 105 -7.57 -28.90 6.42
N GLU A 106 -8.36 -28.14 5.67
CA GLU A 106 -8.48 -28.24 4.22
C GLU A 106 -7.80 -27.05 3.48
N TYR A 107 -6.87 -26.36 4.16
CA TYR A 107 -6.22 -25.20 3.59
C TYR A 107 -5.23 -25.59 2.48
N GLU A 108 -5.36 -24.97 1.32
CA GLU A 108 -4.50 -25.22 0.16
C GLU A 108 -3.17 -24.46 0.28
N MET A 109 -2.07 -25.18 0.48
CA MET A 109 -0.74 -24.59 0.70
C MET A 109 -0.23 -23.77 -0.49
N ASP A 110 -0.60 -24.12 -1.73
CA ASP A 110 -0.27 -23.32 -2.91
C ASP A 110 -0.81 -21.89 -2.81
N GLN A 111 -2.01 -21.70 -2.23
CA GLN A 111 -2.59 -20.38 -2.01
C GLN A 111 -1.80 -19.60 -0.95
N PHE A 112 -1.26 -20.31 0.05
CA PHE A 112 -0.38 -19.71 1.03
C PHE A 112 0.88 -19.17 0.37
N GLU A 113 1.56 -19.99 -0.43
CA GLU A 113 2.81 -19.62 -1.09
C GLU A 113 2.61 -18.45 -2.07
N ILE A 114 1.58 -18.51 -2.92
CA ILE A 114 1.29 -17.46 -3.89
C ILE A 114 1.01 -16.13 -3.16
N THR A 115 0.22 -16.16 -2.08
CA THR A 115 -0.13 -14.96 -1.33
C THR A 115 1.09 -14.38 -0.61
N MET A 116 1.91 -15.20 0.02
CA MET A 116 3.15 -14.77 0.67
C MET A 116 4.16 -14.22 -0.34
N ASN A 117 4.28 -14.83 -1.54
CA ASN A 117 5.18 -14.37 -2.58
C ASN A 117 4.83 -12.95 -3.06
N VAL A 118 3.54 -12.63 -3.22
CA VAL A 118 3.11 -11.28 -3.61
C VAL A 118 3.18 -10.32 -2.43
N ASN A 119 2.49 -10.63 -1.32
CA ASN A 119 2.22 -9.67 -0.25
C ASN A 119 3.40 -9.42 0.68
N ALA A 120 4.23 -10.42 0.95
CA ALA A 120 5.36 -10.32 1.89
C ALA A 120 6.70 -10.25 1.15
N LYS A 121 6.97 -11.21 0.27
CA LYS A 121 8.23 -11.26 -0.48
C LYS A 121 8.33 -10.08 -1.46
N GLY A 122 7.22 -9.72 -2.15
CA GLY A 122 7.16 -8.54 -3.00
C GLY A 122 7.48 -7.25 -2.27
N VAL A 123 6.98 -7.08 -1.03
CA VAL A 123 7.35 -5.94 -0.17
C VAL A 123 8.83 -5.95 0.17
N MET A 124 9.40 -7.12 0.48
CA MET A 124 10.84 -7.24 0.76
C MET A 124 11.70 -6.90 -0.47
N HIS A 125 11.28 -7.30 -1.68
CA HIS A 125 11.96 -6.89 -2.91
C HIS A 125 11.97 -5.36 -3.06
N GLY A 126 10.82 -4.71 -2.80
CA GLY A 126 10.72 -3.25 -2.84
C GLY A 126 11.62 -2.57 -1.82
N ILE A 127 11.63 -3.03 -0.55
CA ILE A 127 12.53 -2.50 0.49
C ILE A 127 13.99 -2.66 0.06
N LYS A 128 14.40 -3.86 -0.39
CA LYS A 128 15.76 -4.18 -0.81
C LYS A 128 16.26 -3.26 -1.92
N HIS A 129 15.48 -3.16 -3.01
CA HIS A 129 15.93 -2.41 -4.18
C HIS A 129 15.81 -0.90 -4.01
N ALA A 130 14.82 -0.40 -3.24
CA ALA A 130 14.77 1.00 -2.84
C ALA A 130 15.96 1.36 -1.94
N ALA A 131 16.26 0.56 -0.92
CA ALA A 131 17.41 0.78 -0.02
C ALA A 131 18.72 0.83 -0.80
N ARG A 132 18.90 -0.03 -1.80
CA ARG A 132 20.11 -0.05 -2.65
C ARG A 132 20.45 1.31 -3.27
N VAL A 133 19.45 2.07 -3.68
CA VAL A 133 19.63 3.38 -4.33
C VAL A 133 19.47 4.56 -3.38
N MET A 134 18.76 4.38 -2.25
CA MET A 134 18.55 5.42 -1.25
C MET A 134 19.71 5.52 -0.23
N ILE A 135 20.38 4.42 0.11
CA ILE A 135 21.50 4.41 1.06
C ILE A 135 22.65 5.34 0.62
N PRO A 136 23.11 5.32 -0.65
CA PRO A 136 24.16 6.23 -1.09
C PRO A 136 23.81 7.71 -0.98
N THR A 137 22.55 8.05 -1.18
CA THR A 137 22.02 9.43 -1.11
C THR A 137 21.65 9.86 0.30
N LYS A 138 21.62 8.93 1.26
CA LYS A 138 21.22 9.15 2.66
C LYS A 138 19.86 9.82 2.80
N LYS A 139 18.93 9.50 1.91
CA LYS A 139 17.60 10.09 1.86
C LYS A 139 16.63 9.12 1.19
N GLY A 140 15.43 8.96 1.76
CA GLY A 140 14.38 8.14 1.16
C GLY A 140 13.21 7.92 2.09
N CYS A 141 12.12 7.45 1.49
CA CYS A 141 10.91 7.05 2.20
C CYS A 141 10.37 5.76 1.59
N ILE A 142 10.20 4.74 2.41
CA ILE A 142 9.61 3.45 2.02
C ILE A 142 8.31 3.29 2.79
N ILE A 143 7.22 3.06 2.08
CA ILE A 143 5.89 2.86 2.66
C ILE A 143 5.34 1.54 2.14
N SER A 144 4.67 0.76 2.98
CA SER A 144 4.09 -0.52 2.58
C SER A 144 2.62 -0.61 3.00
N THR A 145 1.79 -1.21 2.16
CA THR A 145 0.38 -1.48 2.48
C THR A 145 0.28 -2.77 3.30
N ALA A 146 0.12 -2.62 4.62
CA ALA A 146 -0.26 -3.70 5.52
C ALA A 146 -1.80 -3.88 5.50
N SER A 147 -2.44 -4.09 6.63
CA SER A 147 -3.90 -4.20 6.80
C SER A 147 -4.22 -4.27 8.30
N VAL A 148 -5.47 -4.02 8.68
CA VAL A 148 -5.98 -4.42 10.01
C VAL A 148 -5.79 -5.91 10.28
N SER A 149 -5.79 -6.75 9.25
CA SER A 149 -5.46 -8.18 9.32
C SER A 149 -3.99 -8.45 9.70
N GLY A 150 -3.12 -7.45 9.70
CA GLY A 150 -1.75 -7.53 10.21
C GLY A 150 -1.66 -7.22 11.71
N ILE A 151 -2.78 -6.89 12.36
CA ILE A 151 -2.86 -6.50 13.77
C ILE A 151 -3.73 -7.48 14.55
N MET A 152 -4.74 -8.05 13.90
CA MET A 152 -5.73 -8.92 14.53
C MET A 152 -6.00 -10.17 13.66
N GLY A 153 -6.41 -11.27 14.31
CA GLY A 153 -6.82 -12.50 13.66
C GLY A 153 -8.32 -12.57 13.41
N GLY A 154 -8.75 -13.54 12.59
CA GLY A 154 -10.17 -13.85 12.36
C GLY A 154 -10.90 -12.93 11.39
N VAL A 155 -10.19 -12.01 10.73
CA VAL A 155 -10.75 -11.05 9.76
C VAL A 155 -10.63 -11.56 8.34
N THR A 156 -9.54 -12.24 8.03
CA THR A 156 -9.20 -12.72 6.68
C THR A 156 -8.56 -14.10 6.73
N PRO A 157 -8.45 -14.81 5.57
CA PRO A 157 -7.79 -16.11 5.51
C PRO A 157 -6.33 -16.10 6.00
N TYR A 158 -5.81 -17.31 6.28
CA TYR A 158 -4.52 -17.53 6.93
C TYR A 158 -3.35 -16.86 6.22
N ALA A 159 -3.19 -17.06 4.91
CA ALA A 159 -2.05 -16.52 4.19
C ALA A 159 -2.08 -14.99 4.12
N TYR A 160 -3.26 -14.40 3.94
CA TYR A 160 -3.39 -12.94 3.94
C TYR A 160 -3.03 -12.36 5.31
N THR A 161 -3.62 -12.90 6.38
CA THR A 161 -3.31 -12.50 7.76
C THR A 161 -1.81 -12.62 8.05
N ALA A 162 -1.19 -13.78 7.75
CA ALA A 162 0.24 -14.00 7.94
C ALA A 162 1.09 -13.00 7.14
N SER A 163 0.73 -12.76 5.87
CA SER A 163 1.45 -11.84 5.00
C SER A 163 1.42 -10.40 5.52
N LYS A 164 0.27 -9.95 6.06
CA LYS A 164 0.14 -8.57 6.55
C LYS A 164 0.82 -8.37 7.91
N HIS A 165 0.89 -9.39 8.77
CA HIS A 165 1.77 -9.39 9.94
C HIS A 165 3.26 -9.32 9.53
N ALA A 166 3.66 -10.07 8.49
CA ALA A 166 5.02 -10.02 7.97
C ALA A 166 5.39 -8.61 7.47
N VAL A 167 4.49 -7.91 6.77
CA VAL A 167 4.71 -6.52 6.31
C VAL A 167 5.00 -5.58 7.47
N ILE A 168 4.26 -5.68 8.58
CA ILE A 168 4.51 -4.86 9.79
C ILE A 168 5.87 -5.20 10.38
N GLY A 169 6.24 -6.48 10.44
CA GLY A 169 7.57 -6.93 10.88
C GLY A 169 8.70 -6.38 10.00
N LEU A 170 8.57 -6.49 8.68
CA LEU A 170 9.52 -5.95 7.71
C LEU A 170 9.66 -4.43 7.83
N THR A 171 8.55 -3.72 8.08
CA THR A 171 8.56 -2.26 8.30
C THR A 171 9.39 -1.88 9.50
N LYS A 172 9.20 -2.54 10.65
CA LYS A 172 9.94 -2.27 11.89
C LYS A 172 11.43 -2.55 11.72
N ASN A 173 11.76 -3.71 11.12
CA ASN A 173 13.16 -4.08 10.91
C ASN A 173 13.85 -3.17 9.89
N GLY A 174 13.16 -2.81 8.79
CA GLY A 174 13.67 -1.85 7.81
C GLY A 174 13.91 -0.46 8.43
N ALA A 175 13.01 0.01 9.30
CA ALA A 175 13.21 1.29 10.01
C ALA A 175 14.43 1.26 10.94
N ALA A 176 14.63 0.16 11.66
CA ALA A 176 15.76 -0.02 12.55
C ALA A 176 17.10 -0.01 11.80
N GLU A 177 17.16 -0.67 10.64
CA GLU A 177 18.39 -0.74 9.83
C GLU A 177 18.66 0.56 9.05
N LEU A 178 17.61 1.07 8.37
CA LEU A 178 17.78 2.14 7.38
C LEU A 178 17.78 3.55 8.01
N GLY A 179 17.31 3.69 9.25
CA GLY A 179 17.27 4.97 9.96
C GLY A 179 18.61 5.67 10.06
N LYS A 180 19.72 4.94 10.24
CA LYS A 180 21.09 5.48 10.25
C LYS A 180 21.53 6.12 8.92
N TYR A 181 20.78 5.84 7.85
CA TYR A 181 20.97 6.44 6.53
C TYR A 181 19.97 7.56 6.23
N GLY A 182 19.18 8.00 7.20
CA GLY A 182 18.15 9.01 6.97
C GLY A 182 16.96 8.53 6.15
N ILE A 183 16.76 7.22 6.03
CA ILE A 183 15.65 6.61 5.29
C ILE A 183 14.56 6.22 6.28
N ARG A 184 13.34 6.69 6.04
CA ARG A 184 12.17 6.34 6.83
C ARG A 184 11.45 5.13 6.22
N VAL A 185 10.99 4.22 7.08
CA VAL A 185 10.23 3.03 6.66
C VAL A 185 8.97 2.93 7.51
N ASN A 186 7.80 3.01 6.88
CA ASN A 186 6.50 2.96 7.55
C ASN A 186 5.53 2.04 6.79
N CYS A 187 4.38 1.73 7.40
CA CYS A 187 3.28 1.09 6.69
C CYS A 187 1.95 1.75 7.02
N VAL A 188 0.97 1.54 6.14
CA VAL A 188 -0.44 1.88 6.36
C VAL A 188 -1.23 0.60 6.52
N SER A 189 -2.19 0.58 7.45
CA SER A 189 -3.08 -0.55 7.71
C SER A 189 -4.53 -0.14 7.48
N PRO A 190 -5.03 -0.25 6.24
CA PRO A 190 -6.43 -0.01 5.95
C PRO A 190 -7.35 -1.07 6.58
N SER A 191 -8.58 -0.66 6.91
CA SER A 191 -9.72 -1.56 7.04
C SER A 191 -10.28 -1.90 5.65
N LEU A 192 -11.57 -2.23 5.57
CA LEU A 192 -12.22 -2.65 4.34
C LEU A 192 -12.41 -1.46 3.38
N VAL A 193 -11.65 -1.45 2.32
CA VAL A 193 -11.76 -0.49 1.21
C VAL A 193 -12.34 -1.22 0.01
N ALA A 194 -13.40 -0.69 -0.61
CA ALA A 194 -14.05 -1.28 -1.78
C ALA A 194 -13.17 -1.17 -3.04
N THR A 195 -12.11 -1.96 -3.05
CA THR A 195 -11.20 -2.18 -4.18
C THR A 195 -11.58 -3.47 -4.89
N GLU A 196 -11.07 -3.68 -6.10
CA GLU A 196 -11.28 -4.92 -6.84
C GLU A 196 -10.86 -6.15 -6.02
N ILE A 197 -9.76 -6.07 -5.27
CA ILE A 197 -9.29 -7.16 -4.38
C ILE A 197 -10.38 -7.57 -3.39
N LEU A 198 -11.06 -6.63 -2.76
CA LEU A 198 -12.14 -6.92 -1.83
C LEU A 198 -13.39 -7.39 -2.55
N MET A 199 -13.72 -6.77 -3.69
CA MET A 199 -14.85 -7.17 -4.51
C MET A 199 -14.72 -8.60 -5.02
N ASP A 200 -13.55 -8.98 -5.53
CA ASP A 200 -13.24 -10.34 -5.98
C ASP A 200 -13.31 -11.35 -4.82
N TYR A 201 -12.76 -10.99 -3.66
CA TYR A 201 -12.84 -11.83 -2.46
C TYR A 201 -14.28 -12.10 -2.02
N LEU A 202 -15.13 -11.08 -2.06
CA LEU A 202 -16.54 -11.20 -1.69
C LEU A 202 -17.40 -11.79 -2.80
N GLY A 203 -16.88 -11.86 -4.04
CA GLY A 203 -17.65 -12.27 -5.22
C GLY A 203 -18.76 -11.27 -5.58
N SER A 204 -18.63 -10.02 -5.16
CA SER A 204 -19.59 -8.95 -5.42
C SER A 204 -19.09 -8.02 -6.52
N LYS A 205 -19.99 -7.69 -7.47
CA LYS A 205 -19.72 -6.67 -8.50
C LYS A 205 -20.32 -5.30 -8.14
N ASP A 206 -21.08 -5.23 -7.06
CA ASP A 206 -21.72 -4.00 -6.59
C ASP A 206 -20.83 -3.31 -5.55
N LYS A 207 -20.14 -2.26 -5.98
CA LYS A 207 -19.26 -1.46 -5.13
C LYS A 207 -20.03 -0.85 -3.96
N GLY A 208 -21.26 -0.40 -4.16
CA GLY A 208 -22.06 0.23 -3.10
C GLY A 208 -22.40 -0.75 -1.97
N VAL A 209 -22.68 -2.02 -2.30
CA VAL A 209 -22.91 -3.08 -1.30
C VAL A 209 -21.64 -3.34 -0.49
N VAL A 210 -20.48 -3.41 -1.14
CA VAL A 210 -19.19 -3.64 -0.48
C VAL A 210 -18.81 -2.45 0.41
N GLU A 211 -19.05 -1.24 -0.05
CA GLU A 211 -18.84 -0.01 0.71
C GLU A 211 -19.74 0.07 1.95
N ALA A 212 -21.03 -0.22 1.79
CA ALA A 212 -21.97 -0.24 2.91
C ALA A 212 -21.59 -1.29 3.97
N TRP A 213 -21.18 -2.48 3.52
CA TRP A 213 -20.68 -3.51 4.43
C TRP A 213 -19.41 -3.06 5.15
N GLY A 214 -18.44 -2.49 4.44
CA GLY A 214 -17.22 -1.94 5.02
C GLY A 214 -17.51 -0.88 6.09
N SER A 215 -18.46 0.03 5.82
CA SER A 215 -18.92 1.02 6.79
C SER A 215 -19.57 0.41 8.03
N SER A 216 -20.26 -0.72 7.89
CA SER A 216 -20.97 -1.35 9.01
C SER A 216 -20.04 -1.98 10.05
N VAL A 217 -18.82 -2.34 9.67
CA VAL A 217 -17.79 -2.89 10.58
C VAL A 217 -16.89 -1.82 11.18
N GLY A 218 -16.89 -0.61 10.62
CA GLY A 218 -16.20 0.55 11.19
C GLY A 218 -16.89 1.08 12.45
N ASN A 219 -16.13 1.58 13.41
CA ASN A 219 -16.72 2.25 14.60
C ASN A 219 -17.09 3.71 14.32
N LEU A 220 -16.43 4.35 13.36
CA LEU A 220 -16.70 5.74 12.96
C LEU A 220 -17.93 5.79 12.06
N SER A 221 -19.03 6.37 12.56
CA SER A 221 -20.30 6.46 11.83
C SER A 221 -20.31 7.59 10.82
N GLY A 222 -21.03 7.39 9.70
CA GLY A 222 -21.28 8.44 8.70
C GLY A 222 -20.13 8.67 7.72
N VAL A 223 -19.04 7.93 7.82
CA VAL A 223 -17.89 7.99 6.91
C VAL A 223 -17.65 6.64 6.29
N MET A 224 -17.41 6.65 4.99
CA MET A 224 -17.07 5.46 4.20
C MET A 224 -15.60 5.55 3.80
N LEU A 225 -14.83 4.52 4.13
CA LEU A 225 -13.40 4.47 3.79
C LEU A 225 -13.22 4.23 2.29
N LYS A 226 -12.49 5.15 1.65
CA LYS A 226 -12.22 5.13 0.21
C LYS A 226 -10.73 4.97 -0.08
N PRO A 227 -10.35 4.55 -1.31
CA PRO A 227 -8.95 4.53 -1.73
C PRO A 227 -8.22 5.86 -1.52
N GLU A 228 -8.93 6.98 -1.72
CA GLU A 228 -8.42 8.34 -1.56
C GLU A 228 -8.02 8.64 -0.11
N ASP A 229 -8.75 8.13 0.89
CA ASP A 229 -8.41 8.31 2.30
C ASP A 229 -7.10 7.63 2.67
N ILE A 230 -6.84 6.46 2.04
CA ILE A 230 -5.56 5.76 2.21
C ILE A 230 -4.45 6.51 1.47
N ALA A 231 -4.72 7.04 0.27
CA ALA A 231 -3.76 7.82 -0.49
C ALA A 231 -3.31 9.08 0.30
N GLU A 232 -4.22 9.76 1.02
CA GLU A 232 -3.89 10.87 1.90
C GLU A 232 -2.98 10.46 3.06
N ALA A 233 -3.24 9.30 3.68
CA ALA A 233 -2.37 8.76 4.72
C ALA A 233 -0.96 8.43 4.17
N VAL A 234 -0.88 7.88 2.95
CA VAL A 234 0.38 7.61 2.26
C VAL A 234 1.09 8.91 1.89
N LEU A 235 0.37 9.93 1.43
CA LEU A 235 0.91 11.26 1.14
C LEU A 235 1.53 11.89 2.40
N TYR A 236 0.85 11.81 3.56
CA TYR A 236 1.41 12.26 4.83
C TYR A 236 2.73 11.55 5.15
N LEU A 237 2.77 10.21 5.02
CA LEU A 237 3.99 9.45 5.29
C LEU A 237 5.11 9.73 4.27
N ALA A 238 4.77 10.08 3.03
CA ALA A 238 5.72 10.42 1.97
C ALA A 238 6.27 11.84 2.09
N GLY A 239 5.49 12.74 2.70
CA GLY A 239 5.81 14.14 2.87
C GLY A 239 6.85 14.42 3.96
N ASP A 240 7.34 15.65 4.00
CA ASP A 240 8.31 16.10 4.98
C ASP A 240 7.66 16.37 6.34
N GLU A 241 6.33 16.44 6.41
CA GLU A 241 5.55 16.57 7.65
C GLU A 241 5.73 15.35 8.56
N SER A 242 6.02 14.20 7.98
CA SER A 242 6.31 12.95 8.70
C SER A 242 7.82 12.67 8.89
N ARG A 243 8.67 13.71 8.81
CA ARG A 243 10.15 13.57 8.84
C ARG A 243 10.71 12.82 10.05
N TYR A 244 9.97 12.75 11.14
CA TYR A 244 10.38 12.03 12.35
C TYR A 244 9.53 10.80 12.64
N VAL A 245 8.74 10.32 11.66
CA VAL A 245 7.91 9.11 11.73
C VAL A 245 8.61 8.00 10.97
N SER A 246 9.09 6.97 11.68
CA SER A 246 9.70 5.77 11.11
C SER A 246 9.42 4.55 11.99
N GLY A 247 9.20 3.38 11.39
CA GLY A 247 8.80 2.14 12.07
C GLY A 247 7.32 2.11 12.46
N HIS A 248 6.54 3.10 12.04
CA HIS A 248 5.14 3.25 12.42
C HIS A 248 4.22 2.45 11.49
N ASN A 249 3.18 1.88 12.09
CA ASN A 249 2.03 1.32 11.40
C ASN A 249 0.84 2.28 11.55
N LEU A 250 0.56 3.06 10.51
CA LEU A 250 -0.56 4.01 10.51
C LEU A 250 -1.86 3.27 10.18
N VAL A 251 -2.68 3.04 11.18
CA VAL A 251 -3.97 2.34 11.04
C VAL A 251 -5.03 3.34 10.57
N VAL A 252 -5.74 2.98 9.48
CA VAL A 252 -6.80 3.79 8.88
C VAL A 252 -8.05 2.91 8.77
N ASP A 253 -8.81 2.82 9.87
CA ASP A 253 -9.83 1.81 10.07
C ASP A 253 -11.14 2.30 10.73
N GLY A 254 -11.28 3.62 10.91
CA GLY A 254 -12.43 4.18 11.61
C GLY A 254 -12.57 3.69 13.06
N GLY A 255 -11.45 3.30 13.70
CA GLY A 255 -11.43 2.81 15.08
C GLY A 255 -11.88 1.37 15.26
N SER A 256 -12.03 0.58 14.19
CA SER A 256 -12.54 -0.81 14.29
C SER A 256 -11.62 -1.73 15.11
N THR A 257 -10.30 -1.51 15.09
CA THR A 257 -9.34 -2.36 15.81
C THR A 257 -9.12 -1.96 17.27
N VAL A 258 -9.63 -0.80 17.72
CA VAL A 258 -9.47 -0.32 19.11
C VAL A 258 -10.70 -0.53 19.97
N VAL A 259 -11.83 -0.93 19.39
CA VAL A 259 -13.05 -1.23 20.13
C VAL A 259 -13.18 -2.72 20.41
N ASN A 260 -13.62 -3.05 21.63
CA ASN A 260 -13.98 -4.41 21.97
C ASN A 260 -15.47 -4.64 21.76
N HIS A 261 -15.82 -5.23 20.63
CA HIS A 261 -17.22 -5.49 20.27
C HIS A 261 -17.92 -6.50 21.21
N GLY A 262 -17.17 -7.29 21.98
CA GLY A 262 -17.71 -8.28 22.92
C GLY A 262 -18.25 -7.64 24.22
N TRP A 263 -17.66 -6.56 24.71
CA TRP A 263 -18.00 -5.98 26.01
C TRP A 263 -19.14 -4.96 25.97
N GLY A 264 -19.46 -4.41 24.83
CA GLY A 264 -20.68 -3.65 24.58
C GLY A 264 -20.90 -2.37 25.40
N LEU A 265 -19.88 -1.83 26.11
CA LEU A 265 -20.03 -0.64 26.95
C LEU A 265 -20.57 0.57 26.16
N TYR A 266 -20.17 0.68 24.89
CA TYR A 266 -20.59 1.76 23.98
C TYR A 266 -21.40 1.24 22.79
N LYS A 267 -21.97 0.02 22.88
CA LYS A 267 -22.90 -0.47 21.85
C LYS A 267 -24.13 0.42 21.82
N LYS A 268 -24.45 0.89 20.61
CA LYS A 268 -25.72 1.58 20.34
C LYS A 268 -26.87 0.60 20.30
#